data_8aff1c81db024583de554bf0f9c9c73c
#
_entry.id   8aff1c81db024583de554bf0f9c9c73c
#
_cell.length_a   1.000
_cell.length_b   1.000
_cell.length_c   1.000
_cell.angle_alpha   90.00
_cell.angle_beta   90.00
_cell.angle_gamma   90.00
#
_symmetry.space_group_name_H-M   'P 1'
#
loop_
_entity.id
_entity.type
_entity.pdbx_description
1 polymer ?
#
loop_
_entity_poly.entity_id
_entity_poly.type
_entity_poly.pdbx_seq_one_letter_code
_entity_poly.pdbx_strand_id
1 'polypeptide(L)'
;MIRPSPFRLSTQRCRGFIIWLLAASLLGPSLEVSAASVEVWYGPEDRPLEHLVRMYDRATRYIFVAVYGLTSPLTVKALVEAKRRGVDVRVLTDRERLGDVKQQTALSTLRETGIPVKINRHDALMHLKQAVIDDDINTNGSMNQTTSGNRYNDERLDIIRDHALSVKAREKFLSLWKDHERFQEWK
;
A
#
# COMPACT_ATOMS: atom_id res chain seq x y z
N MET A 1 49.77 68.03 66.49
CA MET A 1 48.91 66.87 66.83
C MET A 1 47.75 66.83 65.87
N ILE A 2 47.85 66.02 64.84
CA ILE A 2 46.81 65.86 63.80
C ILE A 2 46.36 64.41 63.84
N ARG A 3 45.09 64.15 64.17
CA ARG A 3 44.49 62.79 64.16
C ARG A 3 44.06 62.46 62.74
N PRO A 4 44.34 61.26 62.24
CA PRO A 4 43.79 60.82 60.97
C PRO A 4 42.37 60.32 61.15
N SER A 5 41.52 60.63 60.16
CA SER A 5 40.11 60.21 59.99
C SER A 5 40.06 58.78 59.39
N PRO A 6 39.09 57.97 59.78
CA PRO A 6 38.98 56.62 59.25
C PRO A 6 38.23 56.61 57.91
N PHE A 7 38.85 56.01 56.94
CA PHE A 7 38.23 55.68 55.63
C PHE A 7 37.15 54.63 55.78
N ARG A 8 35.92 54.98 55.41
CA ARG A 8 34.80 53.96 55.27
C ARG A 8 34.90 53.32 53.88
N LEU A 9 35.14 52.01 53.86
CA LEU A 9 34.98 51.18 52.66
C LEU A 9 33.49 50.90 52.44
N SER A 10 32.95 51.43 51.37
CA SER A 10 31.61 51.13 50.91
C SER A 10 31.64 49.76 50.15
N THR A 11 31.02 48.78 50.69
CA THR A 11 30.79 47.48 50.03
C THR A 11 29.65 47.65 49.04
N GLN A 12 29.98 47.82 47.73
CA GLN A 12 29.00 47.64 46.65
C GLN A 12 28.70 46.16 46.48
N ARG A 13 27.49 45.80 46.80
CA ARG A 13 26.94 44.50 46.48
C ARG A 13 26.64 44.42 44.99
N CYS A 14 27.49 43.70 44.21
CA CYS A 14 27.17 43.30 42.87
C CYS A 14 26.00 42.32 42.92
N ARG A 15 24.81 42.78 42.50
CA ARG A 15 23.68 41.91 42.20
C ARG A 15 24.00 41.21 40.88
N GLY A 16 24.46 39.97 40.96
CA GLY A 16 24.59 39.11 39.79
C GLY A 16 23.21 38.79 39.23
N PHE A 17 22.94 39.28 38.03
CA PHE A 17 21.82 38.84 37.22
C PHE A 17 22.14 37.44 36.69
N ILE A 18 21.53 36.41 37.28
CA ILE A 18 21.53 35.05 36.72
C ILE A 18 20.55 35.07 35.57
N ILE A 19 21.05 35.12 34.35
CA ILE A 19 20.27 34.94 33.13
C ILE A 19 20.03 33.44 33.01
N TRP A 20 18.78 32.95 33.32
CA TRP A 20 18.35 31.64 32.97
C TRP A 20 18.09 31.61 31.48
N LEU A 21 19.01 31.01 30.70
CA LEU A 21 18.80 30.62 29.33
C LEU A 21 17.82 29.42 29.37
N LEU A 22 16.54 29.69 29.16
CA LEU A 22 15.55 28.68 28.79
C LEU A 22 15.88 28.14 27.40
N ALA A 23 16.64 27.07 27.36
CA ALA A 23 16.76 26.23 26.15
C ALA A 23 15.38 25.56 25.90
N ALA A 24 14.52 26.28 25.18
CA ALA A 24 13.33 25.66 24.63
C ALA A 24 13.76 24.58 23.63
N SER A 25 13.75 23.33 24.05
CA SER A 25 13.93 22.15 23.20
C SER A 25 12.79 22.15 22.18
N LEU A 26 13.07 22.58 20.96
CA LEU A 26 12.22 22.39 19.82
C LEU A 26 12.23 20.89 19.45
N LEU A 27 11.61 20.08 20.28
CA LEU A 27 11.16 18.72 19.89
C LEU A 27 9.96 18.94 18.99
N GLY A 28 10.21 19.22 17.71
CA GLY A 28 9.21 19.05 16.68
C GLY A 28 8.77 17.57 16.67
N PRO A 29 7.51 17.29 16.25
CA PRO A 29 7.09 15.91 16.11
C PRO A 29 8.08 15.19 15.19
N SER A 30 8.77 14.19 15.73
CA SER A 30 9.59 13.29 14.92
C SER A 30 8.63 12.65 13.91
N LEU A 31 8.80 12.96 12.64
CA LEU A 31 8.19 12.20 11.56
C LEU A 31 8.77 10.80 11.67
N GLU A 32 8.02 9.89 12.29
CA GLU A 32 8.34 8.47 12.22
C GLU A 32 8.20 8.05 10.75
N VAL A 33 9.33 8.03 10.06
CA VAL A 33 9.43 7.37 8.76
C VAL A 33 9.33 5.89 9.06
N SER A 34 8.14 5.31 8.88
CA SER A 34 7.98 3.86 8.95
C SER A 34 8.94 3.23 7.95
N ALA A 35 9.83 2.39 8.45
CA ALA A 35 10.75 1.66 7.59
C ALA A 35 9.97 0.77 6.62
N ALA A 36 10.35 0.78 5.34
CA ALA A 36 9.80 -0.14 4.36
C ALA A 36 10.00 -1.59 4.83
N SER A 37 8.96 -2.41 4.71
CA SER A 37 9.05 -3.83 5.02
C SER A 37 8.55 -4.68 3.85
N VAL A 38 9.15 -5.85 3.67
CA VAL A 38 8.76 -6.82 2.64
C VAL A 38 8.54 -8.17 3.31
N GLU A 39 7.34 -8.70 3.15
CA GLU A 39 7.02 -10.09 3.48
C GLU A 39 7.09 -10.90 2.18
N VAL A 40 7.76 -12.05 2.21
CA VAL A 40 7.90 -12.93 1.04
C VAL A 40 7.24 -14.26 1.34
N TRP A 41 6.36 -14.69 0.43
CA TRP A 41 5.57 -15.92 0.57
C TRP A 41 5.72 -16.78 -0.67
N TYR A 42 5.93 -18.06 -0.51
CA TYR A 42 6.09 -19.01 -1.62
C TYR A 42 4.91 -19.98 -1.71
N GLY A 43 4.40 -20.17 -2.90
CA GLY A 43 3.51 -21.27 -3.19
C GLY A 43 4.31 -22.54 -3.53
N PRO A 44 3.76 -23.72 -3.22
CA PRO A 44 2.48 -23.96 -2.53
C PRO A 44 2.55 -23.92 -0.99
N GLU A 45 3.76 -23.91 -0.39
CA GLU A 45 4.01 -24.15 1.04
C GLU A 45 3.32 -23.12 1.93
N ASP A 46 3.51 -21.83 1.62
CA ASP A 46 3.02 -20.73 2.44
C ASP A 46 1.58 -20.31 2.12
N ARG A 47 1.00 -20.85 1.03
CA ARG A 47 -0.34 -20.45 0.55
C ARG A 47 -0.50 -18.93 0.41
N PRO A 48 0.25 -18.30 -0.48
CA PRO A 48 0.41 -16.84 -0.54
C PRO A 48 -0.89 -16.05 -0.73
N LEU A 49 -1.93 -16.61 -1.38
CA LEU A 49 -3.23 -15.92 -1.48
C LEU A 49 -3.93 -15.72 -0.14
N GLU A 50 -3.69 -16.58 0.84
CA GLU A 50 -4.28 -16.42 2.16
C GLU A 50 -3.69 -15.19 2.88
N HIS A 51 -2.41 -14.87 2.62
CA HIS A 51 -1.76 -13.64 3.09
C HIS A 51 -2.30 -12.41 2.37
N LEU A 52 -2.43 -12.46 1.04
CA LEU A 52 -2.97 -11.37 0.24
C LEU A 52 -4.43 -11.05 0.63
N VAL A 53 -5.27 -12.05 0.81
CA VAL A 53 -6.67 -11.88 1.20
C VAL A 53 -6.79 -11.18 2.55
N ARG A 54 -5.92 -11.49 3.53
CA ARG A 54 -5.89 -10.72 4.79
C ARG A 54 -5.62 -9.23 4.61
N MET A 55 -4.90 -8.85 3.54
CA MET A 55 -4.71 -7.42 3.21
C MET A 55 -5.98 -6.83 2.60
N TYR A 56 -6.67 -7.58 1.72
CA TYR A 56 -7.97 -7.16 1.18
C TYR A 56 -9.04 -6.99 2.27
N ASP A 57 -9.06 -7.88 3.26
CA ASP A 57 -10.00 -7.82 4.37
C ASP A 57 -9.81 -6.57 5.25
N ARG A 58 -8.60 -6.02 5.30
CA ARG A 58 -8.24 -4.83 6.08
C ARG A 58 -8.32 -3.52 5.29
N ALA A 59 -8.49 -3.58 3.98
CA ALA A 59 -8.57 -2.40 3.13
C ALA A 59 -9.75 -1.50 3.53
N THR A 60 -9.51 -0.18 3.53
CA THR A 60 -10.47 0.84 3.97
C THR A 60 -10.83 1.84 2.89
N ARG A 61 -9.96 2.11 1.93
CA ARG A 61 -10.16 3.10 0.87
C ARG A 61 -10.29 2.47 -0.50
N TYR A 62 -9.30 1.70 -0.92
CA TYR A 62 -9.31 1.09 -2.25
C TYR A 62 -8.45 -0.19 -2.34
N ILE A 63 -8.81 -1.04 -3.31
CA ILE A 63 -8.03 -2.20 -3.78
C ILE A 63 -7.99 -2.13 -5.30
N PHE A 64 -6.82 -1.92 -5.88
CA PHE A 64 -6.59 -1.94 -7.30
C PHE A 64 -5.77 -3.15 -7.70
N VAL A 65 -6.37 -4.06 -8.45
CA VAL A 65 -5.76 -5.34 -8.85
C VAL A 65 -5.44 -5.31 -10.34
N ALA A 66 -4.17 -5.52 -10.69
CA ALA A 66 -3.72 -5.77 -12.05
C ALA A 66 -3.09 -7.17 -12.09
N VAL A 67 -3.80 -8.14 -12.63
CA VAL A 67 -3.37 -9.53 -12.61
C VAL A 67 -3.76 -10.26 -13.89
N TYR A 68 -2.80 -11.01 -14.48
CA TYR A 68 -3.04 -11.79 -15.69
C TYR A 68 -4.16 -12.82 -15.52
N GLY A 69 -4.16 -13.59 -14.43
CA GLY A 69 -5.18 -14.60 -14.13
C GLY A 69 -5.82 -14.42 -12.76
N LEU A 70 -7.16 -14.32 -12.72
CA LEU A 70 -7.95 -14.17 -11.49
C LEU A 70 -9.08 -15.19 -11.51
N THR A 71 -8.87 -16.34 -10.89
CA THR A 71 -9.84 -17.47 -10.89
C THR A 71 -10.10 -18.02 -9.48
N SER A 72 -9.36 -17.56 -8.46
CA SER A 72 -9.50 -18.07 -7.10
C SER A 72 -10.81 -17.61 -6.45
N PRO A 73 -11.68 -18.53 -6.01
CA PRO A 73 -12.88 -18.16 -5.25
C PRO A 73 -12.56 -17.41 -3.97
N LEU A 74 -11.39 -17.68 -3.34
CA LEU A 74 -10.92 -17.00 -2.15
C LEU A 74 -10.71 -15.50 -2.42
N THR A 75 -10.01 -15.18 -3.51
CA THR A 75 -9.77 -13.81 -3.95
C THR A 75 -11.07 -13.08 -4.32
N VAL A 76 -11.91 -13.75 -5.15
CA VAL A 76 -13.20 -13.17 -5.58
C VAL A 76 -14.06 -12.81 -4.38
N LYS A 77 -14.19 -13.73 -3.42
CA LYS A 77 -14.94 -13.48 -2.18
C LYS A 77 -14.40 -12.27 -1.42
N ALA A 78 -13.09 -12.17 -1.22
CA ALA A 78 -12.49 -11.06 -0.48
C ALA A 78 -12.70 -9.70 -1.17
N LEU A 79 -12.60 -9.64 -2.51
CA LEU A 79 -12.86 -8.42 -3.27
C LEU A 79 -14.34 -8.01 -3.19
N VAL A 80 -15.26 -8.96 -3.27
CA VAL A 80 -16.71 -8.72 -3.11
C VAL A 80 -17.02 -8.18 -1.70
N GLU A 81 -16.46 -8.78 -0.66
CA GLU A 81 -16.66 -8.31 0.71
C GLU A 81 -16.04 -6.92 0.93
N ALA A 82 -14.88 -6.63 0.34
CA ALA A 82 -14.30 -5.29 0.37
C ALA A 82 -15.22 -4.26 -0.30
N LYS A 83 -15.78 -4.59 -1.48
CA LYS A 83 -16.78 -3.76 -2.17
C LYS A 83 -18.01 -3.48 -1.31
N ARG A 84 -18.54 -4.50 -0.62
CA ARG A 84 -19.68 -4.36 0.31
C ARG A 84 -19.38 -3.44 1.50
N ARG A 85 -18.12 -3.38 1.93
CA ARG A 85 -17.66 -2.41 2.96
C ARG A 85 -17.50 -0.98 2.43
N GLY A 86 -17.72 -0.75 1.12
CA GLY A 86 -17.58 0.56 0.49
C GLY A 86 -16.19 0.87 -0.06
N VAL A 87 -15.30 -0.11 -0.09
CA VAL A 87 -13.95 0.03 -0.68
C VAL A 87 -14.05 0.19 -2.19
N ASP A 88 -13.27 1.11 -2.79
CA ASP A 88 -13.17 1.25 -4.25
C ASP A 88 -12.33 0.10 -4.83
N VAL A 89 -12.99 -0.93 -5.33
CA VAL A 89 -12.33 -2.10 -5.92
C VAL A 89 -12.35 -1.99 -7.44
N ARG A 90 -11.17 -2.13 -8.09
CA ARG A 90 -11.03 -2.14 -9.55
C ARG A 90 -10.10 -3.26 -9.99
N VAL A 91 -10.41 -3.88 -11.13
CA VAL A 91 -9.64 -5.00 -11.67
C VAL A 91 -9.22 -4.74 -13.12
N LEU A 92 -7.92 -4.91 -13.40
CA LEU A 92 -7.36 -5.05 -14.74
C LEU A 92 -6.90 -6.49 -14.93
N THR A 93 -7.32 -7.13 -16.03
CA THR A 93 -6.88 -8.49 -16.37
C THR A 93 -6.63 -8.65 -17.86
N ASP A 94 -6.15 -9.81 -18.27
CA ASP A 94 -5.81 -10.05 -19.66
C ASP A 94 -6.96 -10.71 -20.44
N ARG A 95 -7.14 -10.27 -21.69
CA ARG A 95 -8.18 -10.81 -22.60
C ARG A 95 -7.94 -12.28 -22.98
N GLU A 96 -6.68 -12.75 -23.05
CA GLU A 96 -6.38 -14.16 -23.37
C GLU A 96 -6.99 -15.10 -22.33
N ARG A 97 -7.08 -14.64 -21.07
CA ARG A 97 -7.66 -15.45 -19.99
C ARG A 97 -9.18 -15.59 -20.09
N LEU A 98 -9.84 -14.87 -21.00
CA LEU A 98 -11.28 -15.02 -21.22
C LEU A 98 -11.66 -16.36 -21.86
N GLY A 99 -10.72 -17.12 -22.42
CA GLY A 99 -10.96 -18.52 -22.83
C GLY A 99 -11.14 -19.49 -21.66
N ASP A 100 -10.79 -19.11 -20.44
CA ASP A 100 -10.92 -19.94 -19.23
C ASP A 100 -12.28 -19.67 -18.56
N VAL A 101 -13.14 -20.68 -18.50
CA VAL A 101 -14.49 -20.61 -17.89
C VAL A 101 -14.41 -20.15 -16.42
N LYS A 102 -13.37 -20.55 -15.67
CA LYS A 102 -13.19 -20.11 -14.28
C LYS A 102 -12.89 -18.63 -14.20
N GLN A 103 -12.12 -18.08 -15.14
CA GLN A 103 -11.87 -16.66 -15.25
C GLN A 103 -13.17 -15.91 -15.56
N GLN A 104 -13.93 -16.35 -16.55
CA GLN A 104 -15.23 -15.73 -16.88
C GLN A 104 -16.17 -15.72 -15.67
N THR A 105 -16.32 -16.84 -14.98
CA THR A 105 -17.15 -16.94 -13.77
C THR A 105 -16.71 -15.95 -12.69
N ALA A 106 -15.40 -15.87 -12.43
CA ALA A 106 -14.85 -14.94 -11.46
C ALA A 106 -15.16 -13.48 -11.83
N LEU A 107 -14.92 -13.09 -13.09
CA LEU A 107 -15.17 -11.73 -13.56
C LEU A 107 -16.67 -11.38 -13.56
N SER A 108 -17.55 -12.32 -13.93
CA SER A 108 -19.02 -12.14 -13.85
C SER A 108 -19.46 -11.86 -12.43
N THR A 109 -18.98 -12.65 -11.45
CA THR A 109 -19.27 -12.42 -10.03
C THR A 109 -18.82 -11.03 -9.56
N LEU A 110 -17.63 -10.57 -9.96
CA LEU A 110 -17.14 -9.24 -9.62
C LEU A 110 -18.04 -8.17 -10.22
N ARG A 111 -18.37 -8.27 -11.50
CA ARG A 111 -19.21 -7.30 -12.21
C ARG A 111 -20.62 -7.22 -11.61
N GLU A 112 -21.26 -8.36 -11.32
CA GLU A 112 -22.60 -8.42 -10.70
C GLU A 112 -22.65 -7.72 -9.34
N THR A 113 -21.51 -7.64 -8.64
CA THR A 113 -21.39 -6.91 -7.39
C THR A 113 -20.97 -5.44 -7.56
N GLY A 114 -20.92 -4.94 -8.81
CA GLY A 114 -20.56 -3.56 -9.12
C GLY A 114 -19.07 -3.26 -9.04
N ILE A 115 -18.21 -4.28 -9.14
CA ILE A 115 -16.77 -4.09 -9.27
C ILE A 115 -16.43 -3.95 -10.76
N PRO A 116 -15.93 -2.79 -11.21
CA PRO A 116 -15.56 -2.61 -12.60
C PRO A 116 -14.32 -3.43 -12.97
N VAL A 117 -14.39 -4.07 -14.13
CA VAL A 117 -13.30 -4.88 -14.69
C VAL A 117 -12.93 -4.34 -16.06
N LYS A 118 -11.64 -4.17 -16.33
CA LYS A 118 -11.12 -3.86 -17.66
C LYS A 118 -10.17 -4.96 -18.14
N ILE A 119 -10.15 -5.15 -19.45
CA ILE A 119 -9.25 -6.07 -20.17
C ILE A 119 -8.42 -5.30 -21.18
N ASN A 120 -7.22 -5.81 -21.51
CA ASN A 120 -6.40 -5.21 -22.55
C ASN A 120 -7.00 -5.39 -23.96
N ARG A 121 -6.67 -4.44 -24.84
CA ARG A 121 -7.01 -4.45 -26.28
C ARG A 121 -5.80 -4.57 -27.18
N HIS A 122 -4.61 -4.22 -26.66
CA HIS A 122 -3.35 -4.32 -27.41
C HIS A 122 -2.91 -5.77 -27.59
N ASP A 123 -2.00 -6.02 -28.53
CA ASP A 123 -1.58 -7.38 -28.90
C ASP A 123 -0.66 -8.05 -27.88
N ALA A 124 0.00 -7.28 -27.02
CA ALA A 124 0.78 -7.81 -25.92
C ALA A 124 -0.08 -8.11 -24.69
N LEU A 125 0.48 -8.86 -23.74
CA LEU A 125 -0.21 -9.26 -22.51
C LEU A 125 -0.30 -8.12 -21.48
N MET A 126 -1.38 -8.08 -20.72
CA MET A 126 -1.41 -7.45 -19.40
C MET A 126 -0.90 -8.49 -18.37
N HIS A 127 0.43 -8.56 -18.20
CA HIS A 127 1.06 -9.66 -17.45
C HIS A 127 1.50 -9.31 -16.03
N LEU A 128 1.01 -8.19 -15.47
CA LEU A 128 1.25 -7.84 -14.06
C LEU A 128 0.62 -8.88 -13.12
N LYS A 129 1.20 -9.01 -11.92
CA LYS A 129 0.65 -9.72 -10.77
C LYS A 129 0.77 -8.79 -9.56
N GLN A 130 -0.02 -7.73 -9.60
CA GLN A 130 0.07 -6.64 -8.63
C GLN A 130 -1.29 -6.35 -8.00
N ALA A 131 -1.28 -6.06 -6.72
CA ALA A 131 -2.37 -5.40 -6.03
C ALA A 131 -1.82 -4.18 -5.27
N VAL A 132 -2.56 -3.07 -5.30
CA VAL A 132 -2.24 -1.86 -4.53
C VAL A 132 -3.40 -1.58 -3.59
N ILE A 133 -3.09 -1.37 -2.31
CA ILE A 133 -4.09 -1.22 -1.25
C ILE A 133 -3.76 0.02 -0.42
N ASP A 134 -4.67 0.97 -0.37
CA ASP A 134 -4.71 2.11 0.56
C ASP A 134 -3.46 3.03 0.59
N ASP A 135 -2.63 3.09 -0.46
CA ASP A 135 -1.31 3.76 -0.50
C ASP A 135 -0.28 3.18 0.50
N ASP A 136 -0.55 2.04 1.06
CA ASP A 136 0.26 1.44 2.12
C ASP A 136 0.89 0.11 1.68
N ILE A 137 0.18 -0.64 0.85
CA ILE A 137 0.58 -1.97 0.41
C ILE A 137 0.65 -2.02 -1.11
N ASN A 138 1.75 -2.53 -1.61
CA ASN A 138 1.94 -2.94 -2.99
C ASN A 138 2.42 -4.39 -3.02
N THR A 139 1.89 -5.20 -3.93
CA THR A 139 2.34 -6.58 -4.10
C THR A 139 3.06 -6.76 -5.43
N ASN A 140 3.98 -7.72 -5.46
CA ASN A 140 4.73 -8.11 -6.64
C ASN A 140 5.00 -9.61 -6.60
N GLY A 141 5.44 -10.19 -7.72
CA GLY A 141 5.83 -11.59 -7.80
C GLY A 141 5.40 -12.27 -9.10
N SER A 142 5.47 -13.59 -9.12
CA SER A 142 5.06 -14.40 -10.26
C SER A 142 3.59 -14.83 -10.20
N MET A 143 3.02 -14.84 -8.99
CA MET A 143 1.77 -15.53 -8.69
C MET A 143 0.54 -14.85 -9.28
N ASN A 144 -0.19 -15.59 -10.12
CA ASN A 144 -1.57 -15.25 -10.46
C ASN A 144 -2.51 -15.52 -9.28
N GLN A 145 -3.62 -14.78 -9.22
CA GLN A 145 -4.61 -14.97 -8.15
C GLN A 145 -5.55 -16.15 -8.50
N THR A 146 -4.96 -17.34 -8.55
CA THR A 146 -5.59 -18.59 -8.92
C THR A 146 -5.41 -19.64 -7.83
N THR A 147 -6.30 -20.66 -7.80
CA THR A 147 -6.11 -21.79 -6.89
C THR A 147 -4.81 -22.55 -7.19
N SER A 148 -4.42 -22.65 -8.47
CA SER A 148 -3.17 -23.31 -8.86
C SER A 148 -1.94 -22.55 -8.34
N GLY A 149 -1.92 -21.24 -8.49
CA GLY A 149 -0.82 -20.40 -7.97
C GLY A 149 -0.70 -20.45 -6.43
N ASN A 150 -1.82 -20.67 -5.73
CA ASN A 150 -1.82 -20.75 -4.27
C ASN A 150 -1.42 -22.14 -3.72
N ARG A 151 -1.68 -23.23 -4.47
CA ARG A 151 -1.65 -24.58 -3.88
C ARG A 151 -0.80 -25.59 -4.62
N TYR A 152 -0.41 -25.31 -5.86
CA TYR A 152 0.22 -26.32 -6.70
C TYR A 152 1.46 -25.88 -7.46
N ASN A 153 1.54 -24.58 -7.79
CA ASN A 153 2.66 -24.06 -8.57
C ASN A 153 3.75 -23.51 -7.64
N ASP A 154 5.00 -23.57 -8.10
CA ASP A 154 6.12 -22.83 -7.51
C ASP A 154 5.97 -21.34 -7.87
N GLU A 155 5.48 -20.55 -6.93
CA GLU A 155 5.17 -19.14 -7.10
C GLU A 155 5.74 -18.30 -5.96
N ARG A 156 5.89 -17.01 -6.22
CA ARG A 156 6.31 -16.03 -5.23
C ARG A 156 5.33 -14.87 -5.18
N LEU A 157 5.02 -14.44 -3.97
CA LEU A 157 4.31 -13.21 -3.65
C LEU A 157 5.12 -12.39 -2.66
N ASP A 158 5.42 -11.15 -3.03
CA ASP A 158 5.98 -10.14 -2.14
C ASP A 158 4.88 -9.17 -1.71
N ILE A 159 4.70 -8.97 -0.41
CA ILE A 159 3.85 -7.94 0.17
C ILE A 159 4.76 -6.84 0.69
N ILE A 160 4.76 -5.70 0.02
CA ILE A 160 5.63 -4.56 0.28
C ILE A 160 4.84 -3.49 1.00
N ARG A 161 5.26 -3.12 2.21
CA ARG A 161 4.69 -1.99 2.97
C ARG A 161 5.64 -0.80 2.83
N ASP A 162 5.30 0.07 1.91
CA ASP A 162 6.02 1.30 1.64
C ASP A 162 5.09 2.29 0.95
N HIS A 163 4.90 3.45 1.53
CA HIS A 163 3.99 4.46 1.00
C HIS A 163 4.40 4.95 -0.39
N ALA A 164 5.68 5.28 -0.58
CA ALA A 164 6.15 5.85 -1.85
C ALA A 164 6.04 4.85 -3.01
N LEU A 165 6.40 3.58 -2.77
CA LEU A 165 6.25 2.50 -3.75
C LEU A 165 4.78 2.19 -4.03
N SER A 166 3.92 2.22 -3.02
CA SER A 166 2.48 1.99 -3.18
C SER A 166 1.80 3.12 -3.97
N VAL A 167 2.16 4.38 -3.72
CA VAL A 167 1.71 5.53 -4.50
C VAL A 167 2.14 5.39 -5.97
N LYS A 168 3.41 5.07 -6.23
CA LYS A 168 3.92 4.83 -7.59
C LYS A 168 3.17 3.70 -8.31
N ALA A 169 2.88 2.62 -7.60
CA ALA A 169 2.12 1.48 -8.13
C ALA A 169 0.67 1.86 -8.44
N ARG A 170 0.01 2.65 -7.56
CA ARG A 170 -1.31 3.21 -7.79
C ARG A 170 -1.35 4.11 -9.03
N GLU A 171 -0.39 5.02 -9.16
CA GLU A 171 -0.30 5.91 -10.32
C GLU A 171 -0.16 5.11 -11.62
N LYS A 172 0.65 4.06 -11.60
CA LYS A 172 0.77 3.15 -12.75
C LYS A 172 -0.55 2.46 -13.07
N PHE A 173 -1.24 1.91 -12.04
CA PHE A 173 -2.56 1.31 -12.24
C PHE A 173 -3.56 2.30 -12.83
N LEU A 174 -3.65 3.51 -12.26
CA LEU A 174 -4.58 4.55 -12.73
C LEU A 174 -4.24 5.03 -14.15
N SER A 175 -2.96 5.09 -14.52
CA SER A 175 -2.53 5.37 -15.90
C SER A 175 -3.08 4.33 -16.88
N LEU A 176 -2.93 3.03 -16.56
CA LEU A 176 -3.49 1.94 -17.37
C LEU A 176 -5.02 1.97 -17.37
N TRP A 177 -5.63 2.26 -16.23
CA TRP A 177 -7.09 2.34 -16.09
C TRP A 177 -7.73 3.41 -16.97
N LYS A 178 -7.05 4.55 -17.14
CA LYS A 178 -7.50 5.70 -17.95
C LYS A 178 -7.15 5.55 -19.44
N ASP A 179 -6.33 4.60 -19.81
CA ASP A 179 -5.89 4.37 -21.18
C ASP A 179 -6.97 3.59 -21.95
N HIS A 180 -7.89 4.31 -22.59
CA HIS A 180 -8.99 3.72 -23.35
C HIS A 180 -8.56 3.16 -24.71
N GLU A 181 -7.37 3.47 -25.19
CA GLU A 181 -6.81 2.87 -26.40
C GLU A 181 -6.31 1.46 -26.13
N ARG A 182 -5.70 1.24 -24.98
CA ARG A 182 -5.10 -0.04 -24.59
C ARG A 182 -6.00 -0.92 -23.75
N PHE A 183 -7.03 -0.38 -23.10
CA PHE A 183 -7.93 -1.10 -22.22
C PHE A 183 -9.39 -0.74 -22.46
N GLN A 184 -10.26 -1.71 -22.30
CA GLN A 184 -11.69 -1.54 -22.41
C GLN A 184 -12.42 -2.21 -21.24
N GLU A 185 -13.64 -1.75 -20.97
CA GLU A 185 -14.50 -2.42 -20.00
C GLU A 185 -14.88 -3.82 -20.50
N TRP A 186 -14.81 -4.77 -19.59
CA TRP A 186 -15.35 -6.10 -19.82
C TRP A 186 -16.84 -6.08 -19.45
N LYS A 187 -17.69 -6.47 -20.44
CA LYS A 187 -19.16 -6.42 -20.35
C LYS A 187 -19.74 -7.81 -20.25
#